data_46dd396aab79547c33d4fb5be38ccf15
#
_entry.id   46dd396aab79547c33d4fb5be38ccf15
#
_cell.length_a   1.000
_cell.length_b   1.000
_cell.length_c   1.000
_cell.angle_alpha   90.00
_cell.angle_beta   90.00
_cell.angle_gamma   90.00
#
_symmetry.space_group_name_H-M   'P 1'
#
loop_
_entity.id
_entity.type
_entity.pdbx_description
1 polymer ?
#
loop_
_entity_poly.entity_id
_entity_poly.type
_entity_poly.pdbx_seq_one_letter_code
_entity_poly.pdbx_strand_id
1 'polypeptide(L)'
;MTENKKLNKKIIGGIVALIALIAIFVGLFIAFRPKPAEGSKAITITVVNDAKESKTYEIKTDAEYLKQAMEEAKDLTFECVGTGMLMTVNGVTADWNVNQSYWALYVNDDYGQFGISEQPVYDGDAFRIEYTISEF
;
A
#
# COMPACT_ATOMS: atom_id res chain seq x y z
N MET A 1 -31.44 35.18 17.37
CA MET A 1 -30.12 35.09 17.99
C MET A 1 -29.99 33.93 18.95
N THR A 2 -30.99 33.67 19.79
CA THR A 2 -30.97 32.50 20.69
C THR A 2 -31.00 31.18 19.95
N GLU A 3 -31.66 31.11 18.78
CA GLU A 3 -31.70 29.92 17.96
C GLU A 3 -30.36 29.62 17.31
N ASN A 4 -29.61 30.63 16.87
CA ASN A 4 -28.28 30.45 16.28
C ASN A 4 -27.28 29.94 17.33
N LYS A 5 -27.39 30.35 18.58
CA LYS A 5 -26.58 29.84 19.68
C LYS A 5 -26.86 28.35 19.97
N LYS A 6 -28.14 27.93 19.90
CA LYS A 6 -28.52 26.53 20.09
C LYS A 6 -28.04 25.67 18.95
N LEU A 7 -28.17 26.15 17.71
CA LEU A 7 -27.66 25.45 16.52
C LEU A 7 -26.13 25.30 16.58
N ASN A 8 -25.43 26.37 16.94
CA ASN A 8 -23.98 26.35 17.05
C ASN A 8 -23.49 25.37 18.12
N LYS A 9 -24.19 25.27 19.27
CA LYS A 9 -23.86 24.29 20.29
C LYS A 9 -24.05 22.86 19.82
N LYS A 10 -25.10 22.57 19.06
CA LYS A 10 -25.32 21.23 18.48
C LYS A 10 -24.30 20.91 17.41
N ILE A 11 -23.95 21.86 16.57
CA ILE A 11 -22.92 21.70 15.54
C ILE A 11 -21.56 21.51 16.18
N ILE A 12 -21.22 22.32 17.18
CA ILE A 12 -19.96 22.21 17.91
C ILE A 12 -19.88 20.86 18.63
N GLY A 13 -20.96 20.40 19.25
CA GLY A 13 -21.02 19.10 19.90
C GLY A 13 -20.82 17.96 18.91
N GLY A 14 -21.41 18.05 17.72
CA GLY A 14 -21.21 17.08 16.64
C GLY A 14 -19.79 17.06 16.10
N ILE A 15 -19.18 18.23 15.92
CA ILE A 15 -17.81 18.36 15.45
C ILE A 15 -16.84 17.82 16.52
N VAL A 16 -17.06 18.14 17.77
CA VAL A 16 -16.23 17.64 18.89
C VAL A 16 -16.34 16.12 19.00
N ALA A 17 -17.54 15.56 18.86
CA ALA A 17 -17.75 14.11 18.87
C ALA A 17 -17.04 13.44 17.69
N LEU A 18 -17.08 14.04 16.51
CA LEU A 18 -16.39 13.53 15.32
C LEU A 18 -14.87 13.56 15.49
N ILE A 19 -14.34 14.66 16.00
CA ILE A 19 -12.90 14.80 16.28
C ILE A 19 -12.46 13.77 17.33
N ALA A 20 -13.27 13.57 18.38
CA ALA A 20 -12.99 12.57 19.40
C ALA A 20 -12.96 11.15 18.84
N LEU A 21 -13.90 10.81 17.94
CA LEU A 21 -13.92 9.51 17.25
C LEU A 21 -12.67 9.32 16.41
N ILE A 22 -12.28 10.32 15.63
CA ILE A 22 -11.06 10.26 14.80
C ILE A 22 -9.83 10.11 15.70
N ALA A 23 -9.75 10.84 16.80
CA ALA A 23 -8.65 10.76 17.75
C ALA A 23 -8.56 9.36 18.38
N ILE A 24 -9.70 8.75 18.73
CA ILE A 24 -9.77 7.39 19.25
C ILE A 24 -9.26 6.39 18.20
N PHE A 25 -9.71 6.50 16.96
CA PHE A 25 -9.25 5.63 15.88
C PHE A 25 -7.75 5.77 15.64
N VAL A 26 -7.24 6.99 15.59
CA VAL A 26 -5.81 7.25 15.41
C VAL A 26 -5.04 6.73 16.63
N GLY A 27 -5.53 6.97 17.83
CA GLY A 27 -4.91 6.48 19.05
C GLY A 27 -4.88 4.96 19.13
N LEU A 28 -5.98 4.30 18.77
CA LEU A 28 -6.04 2.85 18.70
C LEU A 28 -5.09 2.31 17.62
N PHE A 29 -5.05 2.94 16.48
CA PHE A 29 -4.15 2.57 15.39
C PHE A 29 -2.69 2.66 15.82
N ILE A 30 -2.32 3.72 16.53
CA ILE A 30 -0.96 3.91 17.06
C ILE A 30 -0.67 2.95 18.20
N ALA A 31 -1.61 2.74 19.11
CA ALA A 31 -1.44 1.89 20.29
C ALA A 31 -1.35 0.41 19.93
N PHE A 32 -2.13 -0.03 18.91
CA PHE A 32 -2.11 -1.40 18.44
C PHE A 32 -1.15 -1.63 17.28
N ARG A 33 -0.42 -0.60 16.87
CA ARG A 33 0.73 -0.81 16.02
C ARG A 33 1.68 -1.72 16.77
N PRO A 34 1.90 -2.97 16.31
CA PRO A 34 2.91 -3.78 16.96
C PRO A 34 4.23 -3.03 16.83
N LYS A 35 4.88 -2.77 17.95
CA LYS A 35 6.23 -2.22 17.91
C LYS A 35 7.08 -3.21 17.13
N PRO A 36 7.76 -2.79 16.07
CA PRO A 36 8.62 -3.70 15.34
C PRO A 36 9.76 -4.12 16.26
N ALA A 37 9.69 -5.34 16.76
CA ALA A 37 10.86 -6.01 17.29
C ALA A 37 11.85 -6.25 16.14
N GLU A 38 11.30 -6.33 14.94
CA GLU A 38 12.03 -6.53 13.69
C GLU A 38 11.40 -5.62 12.64
N GLY A 39 12.18 -4.70 12.10
CA GLY A 39 11.71 -3.78 11.08
C GLY A 39 11.23 -2.44 11.60
N SER A 40 11.91 -1.38 11.16
CA SER A 40 11.61 0.00 11.53
C SER A 40 10.59 0.66 10.60
N LYS A 41 10.30 0.04 9.46
CA LYS A 41 9.44 0.59 8.41
C LYS A 41 8.14 -0.19 8.33
N ALA A 42 7.02 0.51 8.40
CA ALA A 42 5.70 -0.07 8.16
C ALA A 42 5.26 0.32 6.75
N ILE A 43 5.05 -0.66 5.90
CA ILE A 43 4.64 -0.45 4.52
C ILE A 43 3.45 -1.33 4.17
N THR A 44 2.76 -0.98 3.09
CA THR A 44 1.73 -1.83 2.49
C THR A 44 2.10 -2.16 1.05
N ILE A 45 1.80 -3.38 0.64
CA ILE A 45 1.94 -3.81 -0.75
C ILE A 45 0.58 -4.34 -1.18
N THR A 46 -0.02 -3.74 -2.19
CA THR A 46 -1.28 -4.19 -2.77
C THR A 46 -1.00 -4.80 -4.12
N VAL A 47 -1.46 -6.03 -4.32
CA VAL A 47 -1.35 -6.73 -5.60
C VAL A 47 -2.72 -6.78 -6.24
N VAL A 48 -2.83 -6.24 -7.46
CA VAL A 48 -4.05 -6.30 -8.27
C VAL A 48 -3.78 -7.25 -9.44
N ASN A 49 -4.51 -8.35 -9.48
CA ASN A 49 -4.28 -9.40 -10.48
C ASN A 49 -5.02 -9.13 -11.80
N ASP A 50 -4.94 -10.08 -12.72
CA ASP A 50 -5.57 -10.00 -14.04
C ASP A 50 -7.11 -9.99 -13.97
N ALA A 51 -7.68 -10.53 -12.90
CA ALA A 51 -9.13 -10.50 -12.65
C ALA A 51 -9.58 -9.24 -11.90
N LYS A 52 -8.70 -8.25 -11.71
CA LYS A 52 -8.97 -7.01 -10.95
C LYS A 52 -9.23 -7.25 -9.46
N GLU A 53 -8.84 -8.38 -8.94
CA GLU A 53 -8.90 -8.67 -7.51
C GLU A 53 -7.67 -8.11 -6.82
N SER A 54 -7.83 -7.46 -5.70
CA SER A 54 -6.73 -6.87 -4.95
C SER A 54 -6.49 -7.60 -3.64
N LYS A 55 -5.23 -7.75 -3.28
CA LYS A 55 -4.80 -8.30 -2.00
C LYS A 55 -3.75 -7.37 -1.41
N THR A 56 -3.96 -6.93 -0.18
CA THR A 56 -3.05 -6.01 0.51
C THR A 56 -2.26 -6.76 1.57
N TYR A 57 -0.97 -6.55 1.56
CA TYR A 57 -0.02 -7.08 2.54
C TYR A 57 0.48 -5.94 3.41
N GLU A 58 0.32 -6.07 4.70
CA GLU A 58 0.91 -5.15 5.66
C GLU A 58 2.22 -5.74 6.16
N ILE A 59 3.32 -5.01 5.95
CA ILE A 59 4.66 -5.53 6.19
C ILE A 59 5.43 -4.57 7.07
N LYS A 60 6.16 -5.13 8.02
CA LYS A 60 7.17 -4.41 8.77
C LYS A 60 8.53 -4.94 8.37
N THR A 61 9.41 -4.05 7.96
CA THR A 61 10.66 -4.44 7.36
C THR A 61 11.77 -3.44 7.64
N ASP A 62 13.00 -3.92 7.71
CA ASP A 62 14.21 -3.10 7.63
C ASP A 62 14.76 -3.03 6.21
N ALA A 63 14.09 -3.62 5.25
CA ALA A 63 14.55 -3.68 3.87
C ALA A 63 14.83 -2.30 3.30
N GLU A 64 15.93 -2.17 2.61
CA GLU A 64 16.30 -0.95 1.90
C GLU A 64 15.55 -0.84 0.58
N TYR A 65 15.31 -1.98 -0.08
CA TYR A 65 14.65 -2.05 -1.37
C TYR A 65 13.41 -2.93 -1.34
N LEU A 66 12.46 -2.64 -2.22
CA LEU A 66 11.17 -3.30 -2.26
C LEU A 66 11.26 -4.81 -2.44
N LYS A 67 12.20 -5.30 -3.23
CA LYS A 67 12.37 -6.74 -3.45
C LYS A 67 12.56 -7.51 -2.15
N GLN A 68 13.41 -7.00 -1.26
CA GLN A 68 13.62 -7.62 0.05
C GLN A 68 12.34 -7.63 0.89
N ALA A 69 11.60 -6.53 0.88
CA ALA A 69 10.33 -6.44 1.59
C ALA A 69 9.31 -7.44 1.04
N MET A 70 9.26 -7.61 -0.28
CA MET A 70 8.38 -8.59 -0.93
C MET A 70 8.75 -10.03 -0.54
N GLU A 71 10.03 -10.32 -0.43
CA GLU A 71 10.50 -11.64 -0.01
C GLU A 71 10.11 -11.98 1.43
N GLU A 72 9.95 -10.98 2.27
CA GLU A 72 9.53 -11.13 3.67
C GLU A 72 8.01 -11.29 3.82
N ALA A 73 7.24 -10.93 2.80
CA ALA A 73 5.79 -10.99 2.86
C ALA A 73 5.28 -12.43 2.79
N LYS A 74 4.46 -12.84 3.78
CA LYS A 74 3.80 -14.14 3.74
C LYS A 74 2.75 -14.17 2.64
N ASP A 75 2.66 -15.28 1.95
CA ASP A 75 1.69 -15.54 0.89
C ASP A 75 1.87 -14.66 -0.35
N LEU A 76 2.98 -13.96 -0.46
CA LEU A 76 3.35 -13.24 -1.67
C LEU A 76 4.47 -14.00 -2.39
N THR A 77 4.16 -14.46 -3.58
CA THR A 77 5.15 -15.10 -4.45
C THR A 77 5.37 -14.25 -5.69
N PHE A 78 6.59 -14.21 -6.18
CA PHE A 78 6.90 -13.44 -7.37
C PHE A 78 8.17 -13.93 -8.06
N GLU A 79 8.26 -13.66 -9.34
CA GLU A 79 9.45 -13.87 -10.15
C GLU A 79 9.77 -12.57 -10.88
N CYS A 80 11.04 -12.21 -10.91
CA CYS A 80 11.49 -11.01 -11.59
C CYS A 80 12.76 -11.27 -12.40
N VAL A 81 13.04 -10.39 -13.34
CA VAL A 81 14.24 -10.44 -14.19
C VAL A 81 14.94 -9.08 -14.17
N GLY A 82 16.24 -9.07 -14.48
CA GLY A 82 17.02 -7.85 -14.56
C GLY A 82 17.06 -7.10 -13.24
N THR A 83 16.82 -5.79 -13.30
CA THR A 83 16.82 -4.90 -12.13
C THR A 83 15.52 -4.95 -11.32
N GLY A 84 14.75 -6.01 -11.49
CA GLY A 84 13.53 -6.22 -10.73
C GLY A 84 12.26 -5.97 -11.54
N MET A 85 12.30 -6.26 -12.84
CA MET A 85 11.09 -6.27 -13.65
C MET A 85 10.27 -7.51 -13.31
N LEU A 86 9.10 -7.29 -12.75
CA LEU A 86 8.21 -8.37 -12.34
C LEU A 86 7.62 -9.09 -13.55
N MET A 87 7.69 -10.41 -13.53
CA MET A 87 7.12 -11.27 -14.56
C MET A 87 5.90 -12.01 -14.03
N THR A 88 6.02 -12.60 -12.85
CA THR A 88 4.96 -13.40 -12.24
C THR A 88 4.74 -12.92 -10.81
N VAL A 89 3.50 -12.72 -10.43
CA VAL A 89 3.11 -12.38 -9.05
C VAL A 89 1.94 -13.26 -8.67
N ASN A 90 2.08 -13.98 -7.55
CA ASN A 90 1.05 -14.89 -7.03
C ASN A 90 0.53 -15.86 -8.11
N GLY A 91 1.44 -16.37 -8.93
CA GLY A 91 1.10 -17.33 -9.98
C GLY A 91 0.54 -16.75 -11.27
N VAL A 92 0.37 -15.43 -11.35
CA VAL A 92 -0.11 -14.75 -12.54
C VAL A 92 1.06 -14.16 -13.32
N THR A 93 1.28 -14.63 -14.52
CA THR A 93 2.37 -14.21 -15.39
C THR A 93 1.91 -13.16 -16.39
N ALA A 94 2.62 -12.04 -16.45
CA ALA A 94 2.46 -11.04 -17.49
C ALA A 94 3.44 -11.34 -18.61
N ASP A 95 2.99 -11.27 -19.87
CA ASP A 95 3.84 -11.52 -21.01
C ASP A 95 3.55 -10.48 -22.10
N TRP A 96 4.50 -9.60 -22.31
CA TRP A 96 4.40 -8.54 -23.30
C TRP A 96 4.22 -9.09 -24.72
N ASN A 97 4.87 -10.22 -25.02
CA ASN A 97 4.81 -10.81 -26.35
C ASN A 97 3.47 -11.49 -26.66
N VAL A 98 2.73 -11.87 -25.64
CA VAL A 98 1.44 -12.54 -25.80
C VAL A 98 0.30 -11.54 -25.92
N ASN A 99 0.21 -10.60 -24.97
CA ASN A 99 -0.92 -9.66 -24.90
C ASN A 99 -0.52 -8.27 -24.44
N GLN A 100 0.76 -7.93 -24.51
CA GLN A 100 1.29 -6.65 -24.04
C GLN A 100 0.98 -6.38 -22.57
N SER A 101 0.96 -7.43 -21.76
CA SER A 101 0.76 -7.30 -20.32
C SER A 101 2.09 -7.11 -19.59
N TYR A 102 2.02 -6.40 -18.48
CA TYR A 102 3.14 -6.18 -17.58
C TYR A 102 2.64 -5.90 -16.17
N TRP A 103 3.50 -6.07 -15.20
CA TRP A 103 3.21 -5.69 -13.81
C TRP A 103 3.67 -4.26 -13.57
N ALA A 104 2.73 -3.36 -13.41
CA ALA A 104 3.02 -1.95 -13.12
C ALA A 104 3.22 -1.75 -11.63
N LEU A 105 4.24 -0.99 -11.25
CA LEU A 105 4.50 -0.62 -9.87
C LEU A 105 4.11 0.83 -9.64
N TYR A 106 3.32 1.06 -8.59
CA TYR A 106 2.96 2.39 -8.11
C TYR A 106 3.48 2.58 -6.70
N VAL A 107 4.03 3.73 -6.43
CA VAL A 107 4.54 4.12 -5.11
C VAL A 107 3.74 5.33 -4.65
N ASN A 108 2.96 5.16 -3.59
CA ASN A 108 2.06 6.21 -3.07
C ASN A 108 1.17 6.81 -4.17
N ASP A 109 0.59 5.93 -5.01
CA ASP A 109 -0.26 6.23 -6.16
C ASP A 109 0.44 6.88 -7.36
N ASP A 110 1.75 7.11 -7.30
CA ASP A 110 2.53 7.58 -8.44
C ASP A 110 3.20 6.41 -9.16
N TYR A 111 3.28 6.48 -10.47
CA TYR A 111 3.94 5.44 -11.26
C TYR A 111 5.41 5.32 -10.86
N GLY A 112 5.82 4.11 -10.49
CA GLY A 112 7.19 3.84 -10.08
C GLY A 112 8.16 3.88 -11.26
N GLN A 113 9.33 4.46 -11.03
CA GLN A 113 10.36 4.63 -12.05
C GLN A 113 11.47 3.58 -11.97
N PHE A 114 11.43 2.74 -10.94
CA PHE A 114 12.47 1.75 -10.68
C PHE A 114 11.88 0.35 -10.65
N GLY A 115 12.69 -0.65 -10.99
CA GLY A 115 12.37 -2.04 -10.70
C GLY A 115 12.40 -2.32 -9.20
N ILE A 116 11.84 -3.43 -8.77
CA ILE A 116 11.73 -3.75 -7.33
C ILE A 116 13.09 -3.87 -6.64
N SER A 117 14.15 -4.21 -7.38
CA SER A 117 15.51 -4.32 -6.83
C SER A 117 16.15 -2.97 -6.54
N GLU A 118 15.65 -1.91 -7.16
CA GLU A 118 16.19 -0.55 -7.02
C GLU A 118 15.22 0.43 -6.37
N GLN A 119 13.97 0.01 -6.14
CA GLN A 119 12.96 0.85 -5.52
C GLN A 119 13.21 0.97 -4.03
N PRO A 120 13.56 2.17 -3.52
CA PRO A 120 13.75 2.36 -2.09
C PRO A 120 12.45 2.20 -1.31
N VAL A 121 12.59 1.78 -0.06
CA VAL A 121 11.47 1.60 0.86
C VAL A 121 11.61 2.57 2.02
N TYR A 122 10.60 3.39 2.23
CA TYR A 122 10.53 4.32 3.35
C TYR A 122 9.33 3.98 4.25
N ASP A 123 9.44 4.32 5.52
CA ASP A 123 8.35 4.10 6.46
C ASP A 123 7.08 4.83 5.99
N GLY A 124 5.97 4.13 5.99
CA GLY A 124 4.68 4.67 5.55
C GLY A 124 4.39 4.53 4.06
N ASP A 125 5.31 3.99 3.29
CA ASP A 125 5.08 3.82 1.84
C ASP A 125 3.97 2.82 1.56
N ALA A 126 3.16 3.15 0.55
CA ALA A 126 2.13 2.27 0.00
C ALA A 126 2.50 1.91 -1.44
N PHE A 127 2.81 0.64 -1.66
CA PHE A 127 3.14 0.11 -2.98
C PHE A 127 1.93 -0.60 -3.56
N ARG A 128 1.72 -0.43 -4.86
CA ARG A 128 0.71 -1.19 -5.61
C ARG A 128 1.37 -1.84 -6.82
N ILE A 129 1.18 -3.14 -6.95
CA ILE A 129 1.66 -3.92 -8.08
C ILE A 129 0.43 -4.38 -8.84
N GLU A 130 0.25 -3.90 -10.07
CA GLU A 130 -0.98 -4.08 -10.81
C GLU A 130 -0.71 -4.72 -12.17
N TYR A 131 -1.41 -5.83 -12.45
CA TYR A 131 -1.40 -6.44 -13.77
C TYR A 131 -2.06 -5.48 -14.76
N THR A 132 -1.31 -5.09 -15.77
CA THR A 132 -1.72 -4.05 -16.72
C THR A 132 -1.52 -4.55 -18.14
N ILE A 133 -2.48 -4.28 -19.01
CA ILE A 133 -2.37 -4.52 -20.43
C ILE A 133 -2.19 -3.17 -21.11
N SER A 134 -1.11 -3.04 -21.88
CA SER A 134 -0.84 -1.80 -22.62
C SER A 134 -1.84 -1.63 -23.76
N GLU A 135 -2.30 -0.41 -23.95
CA GLU A 135 -3.22 -0.06 -25.04
C GLU A 135 -2.50 0.52 -26.26
N PHE A 136 -1.19 0.43 -26.32
CA PHE A 136 -0.43 0.93 -27.47
C PHE A 136 -0.52 0.03 -28.69
#